data_6e75ddbe792f95be2a7787288d948441
#
_entry.id   6e75ddbe792f95be2a7787288d948441
#
_cell.length_a   1.000
_cell.length_b   1.000
_cell.length_c   1.000
_cell.angle_alpha   90.00
_cell.angle_beta   90.00
_cell.angle_gamma   90.00
#
_symmetry.space_group_name_H-M   'P 1'
#
loop_
_entity.id
_entity.type
_entity.pdbx_description
1 polymer ?
#
loop_
_entity_poly.entity_id
_entity_poly.type
_entity_poly.pdbx_seq_one_letter_code
_entity_poly.pdbx_strand_id
1 'polypeptide(L)'
;MKYIDEFQNPDLAGRLLDEIRATVTRPWALMEVCGGQTHSIIRHGIDQLLPPEIELIHGPGCPVCVTPLEMIDKALEIASRPGVIFCSFGDMLRVPGTGRDLFQVRGQGGDVRVVYSPLDALRIAEQNPDREVVFFGIGFETTAPPNAMTVHQARKRNIRNFSLLVSHVRVPPAIDAIMRSPECRVQGFLAAGHVCSVMGTAEYPELARRHQVPIVVTGFEPLDILEGVRRTVLQLERGERTVENAYQRAVTAEGNPAAQAMLSDVFEVADRAWRGIGVIPDSGWRLSARYRDHDAEHRFSVEGIDTREPAECRSGEVLQGLLKPNECEAFGTTCTPRSPLGATMVSSEGACAAYYLYRRLDAGTPGQRPPASARTASGTPSPVTASLEGSPLA
;
A
#
# COMPACT_ATOMS: atom_id res chain seq x y z
N MET A 1 -25.94 -10.90 4.57
CA MET A 1 -26.20 -9.88 3.51
C MET A 1 -25.73 -10.44 2.18
N LYS A 2 -26.52 -10.29 1.12
CA LYS A 2 -26.11 -10.70 -0.23
C LYS A 2 -24.75 -10.10 -0.58
N TYR A 3 -23.83 -10.87 -1.13
CA TYR A 3 -22.44 -10.53 -1.45
C TYR A 3 -21.48 -10.34 -0.26
N ILE A 4 -21.87 -10.65 0.98
CA ILE A 4 -20.99 -10.67 2.15
C ILE A 4 -20.95 -12.06 2.76
N ASP A 5 -22.10 -12.57 3.24
CA ASP A 5 -22.17 -13.87 3.93
C ASP A 5 -21.78 -15.02 2.99
N GLU A 6 -22.06 -14.87 1.69
CA GLU A 6 -21.70 -15.85 0.66
C GLU A 6 -20.18 -16.03 0.51
N PHE A 7 -19.39 -14.95 0.75
CA PHE A 7 -17.94 -14.94 0.62
C PHE A 7 -17.21 -15.19 1.95
N GLN A 8 -17.94 -15.48 3.01
CA GLN A 8 -17.45 -15.88 4.33
C GLN A 8 -17.88 -17.31 4.71
N ASN A 9 -18.31 -18.10 3.74
CA ASN A 9 -18.79 -19.47 3.96
C ASN A 9 -17.62 -20.41 4.30
N PRO A 10 -17.59 -21.02 5.51
CA PRO A 10 -16.48 -21.85 5.96
C PRO A 10 -16.33 -23.17 5.17
N ASP A 11 -17.43 -23.75 4.65
CA ASP A 11 -17.37 -24.98 3.87
C ASP A 11 -16.73 -24.76 2.51
N LEU A 12 -17.00 -23.59 1.89
CA LEU A 12 -16.34 -23.20 0.64
C LEU A 12 -14.86 -22.87 0.90
N ALA A 13 -14.55 -22.19 2.00
CA ALA A 13 -13.17 -21.93 2.41
C ALA A 13 -12.40 -23.24 2.62
N GLY A 14 -12.98 -24.21 3.30
CA GLY A 14 -12.39 -25.55 3.49
C GLY A 14 -12.05 -26.23 2.17
N ARG A 15 -12.99 -26.21 1.21
CA ARG A 15 -12.76 -26.80 -0.13
C ARG A 15 -11.63 -26.12 -0.89
N LEU A 16 -11.58 -24.77 -0.88
CA LEU A 16 -10.49 -24.03 -1.52
C LEU A 16 -9.13 -24.35 -0.89
N LEU A 17 -9.08 -24.45 0.45
CA LEU A 17 -7.87 -24.84 1.17
C LEU A 17 -7.42 -26.27 0.80
N ASP A 18 -8.33 -27.21 0.66
CA ASP A 18 -8.02 -28.58 0.26
C ASP A 18 -7.50 -28.64 -1.20
N GLU A 19 -8.10 -27.86 -2.12
CA GLU A 19 -7.61 -27.72 -3.48
C GLU A 19 -6.20 -27.11 -3.52
N ILE A 20 -5.92 -26.08 -2.71
CA ILE A 20 -4.61 -25.47 -2.59
C ILE A 20 -3.58 -26.47 -2.10
N ARG A 21 -3.91 -27.23 -1.02
CA ARG A 21 -3.03 -28.28 -0.47
C ARG A 21 -2.72 -29.38 -1.48
N ALA A 22 -3.72 -29.77 -2.28
CA ALA A 22 -3.56 -30.79 -3.31
C ALA A 22 -2.73 -30.30 -4.52
N THR A 23 -2.66 -29.00 -4.74
CA THR A 23 -2.01 -28.38 -5.90
C THR A 23 -0.55 -28.02 -5.63
N VAL A 24 -0.25 -27.50 -4.43
CA VAL A 24 1.10 -27.01 -4.09
C VAL A 24 2.09 -28.17 -3.97
N THR A 25 3.25 -28.05 -4.67
CA THR A 25 4.29 -29.06 -4.66
C THR A 25 5.63 -28.56 -4.09
N ARG A 26 5.78 -27.24 -3.92
CA ARG A 26 7.00 -26.60 -3.41
C ARG A 26 6.70 -25.24 -2.78
N PRO A 27 7.64 -24.62 -2.05
CA PRO A 27 7.43 -23.31 -1.42
C PRO A 27 7.20 -22.20 -2.45
N TRP A 28 6.16 -21.36 -2.16
CA TRP A 28 5.80 -20.18 -2.93
C TRP A 28 5.59 -18.98 -2.04
N ALA A 29 6.16 -17.83 -2.42
CA ALA A 29 5.98 -16.55 -1.76
C ALA A 29 5.05 -15.65 -2.60
N LEU A 30 3.89 -15.33 -2.08
CA LEU A 30 2.87 -14.51 -2.73
C LEU A 30 2.72 -13.19 -2.00
N MET A 31 2.74 -12.06 -2.74
CA MET A 31 2.56 -10.74 -2.14
C MET A 31 1.17 -10.19 -2.49
N GLU A 32 0.44 -9.76 -1.48
CA GLU A 32 -0.70 -8.87 -1.69
C GLU A 32 -0.25 -7.40 -1.63
N VAL A 33 -0.89 -6.54 -2.42
CA VAL A 33 -0.54 -5.12 -2.53
C VAL A 33 -1.72 -4.21 -2.16
N CYS A 34 -2.46 -4.61 -1.12
CA CYS A 34 -3.63 -3.88 -0.63
C CYS A 34 -3.82 -4.02 0.88
N GLY A 35 -3.86 -2.91 1.61
CA GLY A 35 -4.07 -2.93 3.06
C GLY A 35 -5.38 -3.58 3.49
N GLY A 36 -6.45 -3.48 2.69
CA GLY A 36 -7.70 -4.20 2.94
C GLY A 36 -7.55 -5.72 2.86
N GLN A 37 -6.72 -6.22 1.94
CA GLN A 37 -6.35 -7.64 1.87
C GLN A 37 -5.50 -8.04 3.07
N THR A 38 -4.46 -7.25 3.44
CA THR A 38 -3.67 -7.45 4.65
C THR A 38 -4.56 -7.62 5.88
N HIS A 39 -5.47 -6.65 6.07
CA HIS A 39 -6.40 -6.66 7.21
C HIS A 39 -7.26 -7.93 7.23
N SER A 40 -7.84 -8.29 6.09
CA SER A 40 -8.69 -9.48 5.97
C SER A 40 -7.90 -10.77 6.22
N ILE A 41 -6.72 -10.92 5.62
CA ILE A 41 -5.84 -12.09 5.79
C ILE A 41 -5.53 -12.31 7.28
N ILE A 42 -5.08 -11.27 7.96
CA ILE A 42 -4.64 -11.39 9.35
C ILE A 42 -5.84 -11.55 10.30
N ARG A 43 -6.92 -10.80 10.06
CA ARG A 43 -8.14 -10.88 10.88
C ARG A 43 -8.79 -12.26 10.85
N HIS A 44 -8.82 -12.90 9.68
CA HIS A 44 -9.44 -14.21 9.50
C HIS A 44 -8.44 -15.36 9.61
N GLY A 45 -7.17 -15.09 9.85
CA GLY A 45 -6.13 -16.11 9.99
C GLY A 45 -5.86 -16.89 8.70
N ILE A 46 -6.12 -16.31 7.53
CA ILE A 46 -5.98 -17.01 6.24
C ILE A 46 -4.56 -17.54 6.05
N ASP A 47 -3.55 -16.77 6.41
CA ASP A 47 -2.14 -17.14 6.33
C ASP A 47 -1.77 -18.35 7.23
N GLN A 48 -2.52 -18.58 8.32
CA GLN A 48 -2.34 -19.76 9.19
C GLN A 48 -3.11 -20.99 8.69
N LEU A 49 -4.16 -20.80 7.90
CA LEU A 49 -4.96 -21.87 7.31
C LEU A 49 -4.31 -22.47 6.06
N LEU A 50 -3.49 -21.70 5.37
CA LEU A 50 -2.76 -22.13 4.18
C LEU A 50 -1.69 -23.19 4.54
N PRO A 51 -1.33 -24.08 3.60
CA PRO A 51 -0.24 -25.01 3.78
C PRO A 51 1.09 -24.26 3.97
N PRO A 52 2.06 -24.83 4.74
CA PRO A 52 3.31 -24.16 5.09
C PRO A 52 4.20 -23.82 3.88
N GLU A 53 3.93 -24.42 2.74
CA GLU A 53 4.59 -24.12 1.46
C GLU A 53 4.18 -22.74 0.90
N ILE A 54 3.08 -22.17 1.36
CA ILE A 54 2.62 -20.86 0.88
C ILE A 54 2.89 -19.78 1.93
N GLU A 55 3.80 -18.88 1.61
CA GLU A 55 4.05 -17.67 2.38
C GLU A 55 3.28 -16.49 1.81
N LEU A 56 2.40 -15.86 2.60
CA LEU A 56 1.81 -14.58 2.26
C LEU A 56 2.69 -13.44 2.77
N ILE A 57 3.00 -12.51 1.87
CA ILE A 57 3.83 -11.32 2.11
C ILE A 57 2.91 -10.09 1.99
N HIS A 58 3.01 -9.18 2.95
CA HIS A 58 2.23 -7.94 2.97
C HIS A 58 3.02 -6.82 2.31
N GLY A 59 2.58 -6.42 1.13
CA GLY A 59 3.22 -5.37 0.34
C GLY A 59 2.75 -3.95 0.70
N PRO A 60 3.17 -2.94 -0.08
CA PRO A 60 2.92 -1.53 0.19
C PRO A 60 1.52 -1.08 -0.24
N GLY A 61 0.48 -1.74 0.30
CA GLY A 61 -0.93 -1.55 -0.09
C GLY A 61 -1.75 -0.61 0.80
N CYS A 62 -1.20 -0.06 1.89
CA CYS A 62 -1.91 0.84 2.79
C CYS A 62 -1.54 2.31 2.51
N PRO A 63 -2.50 3.20 2.20
CA PRO A 63 -2.23 4.59 1.85
C PRO A 63 -1.47 5.35 2.93
N VAL A 64 -1.88 5.17 4.19
CA VAL A 64 -1.23 5.78 5.36
C VAL A 64 0.22 5.31 5.48
N CYS A 65 0.44 4.01 5.27
CA CYS A 65 1.72 3.36 5.49
C CYS A 65 2.80 3.79 4.50
N VAL A 66 2.41 4.03 3.24
CA VAL A 66 3.33 4.39 2.15
C VAL A 66 3.58 5.89 2.02
N THR A 67 2.80 6.72 2.74
CA THR A 67 2.99 8.17 2.74
C THR A 67 4.36 8.50 3.34
N PRO A 68 5.27 9.15 2.57
CA PRO A 68 6.62 9.44 3.02
C PRO A 68 6.62 10.47 4.16
N LEU A 69 7.62 10.38 5.04
CA LEU A 69 7.74 11.26 6.20
C LEU A 69 7.78 12.75 5.80
N GLU A 70 8.42 13.08 4.69
CA GLU A 70 8.45 14.44 4.14
C GLU A 70 7.05 15.02 3.94
N MET A 71 6.11 14.23 3.41
CA MET A 71 4.73 14.69 3.21
C MET A 71 3.98 14.87 4.53
N ILE A 72 4.30 14.06 5.54
CA ILE A 72 3.78 14.25 6.90
C ILE A 72 4.30 15.57 7.48
N ASP A 73 5.60 15.83 7.38
CA ASP A 73 6.20 17.05 7.92
C ASP A 73 5.74 18.31 7.16
N LYS A 74 5.53 18.24 5.84
CA LYS A 74 4.86 19.30 5.07
C LYS A 74 3.44 19.56 5.59
N ALA A 75 2.68 18.52 5.89
CA ALA A 75 1.35 18.63 6.47
C ALA A 75 1.37 19.30 7.85
N LEU A 76 2.33 18.94 8.70
CA LEU A 76 2.52 19.53 10.03
C LEU A 76 2.89 21.01 9.95
N GLU A 77 3.78 21.37 9.03
CA GLU A 77 4.18 22.77 8.79
C GLU A 77 2.99 23.62 8.34
N ILE A 78 2.25 23.15 7.32
CA ILE A 78 1.07 23.86 6.81
C ILE A 78 -0.01 23.99 7.89
N ALA A 79 -0.30 22.90 8.60
CA ALA A 79 -1.33 22.87 9.65
C ALA A 79 -1.03 23.78 10.83
N SER A 80 0.24 24.15 11.04
CA SER A 80 0.69 25.04 12.10
C SER A 80 0.56 26.53 11.76
N ARG A 81 0.28 26.87 10.50
CA ARG A 81 0.23 28.27 10.07
C ARG A 81 -1.05 28.95 10.53
N PRO A 82 -0.95 30.21 10.99
CA PRO A 82 -2.15 31.00 11.32
C PRO A 82 -3.06 31.15 10.11
N GLY A 83 -4.38 31.11 10.33
CA GLY A 83 -5.38 31.27 9.27
C GLY A 83 -5.61 30.03 8.40
N VAL A 84 -4.89 28.94 8.61
CA VAL A 84 -5.12 27.68 7.90
C VAL A 84 -6.12 26.80 8.66
N ILE A 85 -7.03 26.20 7.93
CA ILE A 85 -7.85 25.05 8.34
C ILE A 85 -7.29 23.84 7.62
N PHE A 86 -6.70 22.91 8.35
CA PHE A 86 -6.09 21.72 7.79
C PHE A 86 -7.03 20.51 7.94
N CYS A 87 -7.43 19.90 6.83
CA CYS A 87 -8.37 18.78 6.79
C CYS A 87 -7.66 17.49 6.40
N SER A 88 -7.96 16.40 7.09
CA SER A 88 -7.43 15.08 6.75
C SER A 88 -8.35 13.95 7.22
N PHE A 89 -8.07 12.73 6.77
CA PHE A 89 -8.70 11.53 7.33
C PHE A 89 -8.15 11.22 8.73
N GLY A 90 -8.98 10.60 9.56
CA GLY A 90 -8.69 10.43 11.00
C GLY A 90 -7.37 9.74 11.32
N ASP A 91 -7.02 8.69 10.57
CA ASP A 91 -5.76 7.94 10.80
C ASP A 91 -4.52 8.82 10.61
N MET A 92 -4.56 9.74 9.63
CA MET A 92 -3.42 10.62 9.37
C MET A 92 -3.06 11.53 10.53
N LEU A 93 -4.01 11.84 11.43
CA LEU A 93 -3.74 12.70 12.57
C LEU A 93 -2.78 12.07 13.59
N ARG A 94 -2.68 10.73 13.58
CA ARG A 94 -1.85 9.95 14.51
C ARG A 94 -0.52 9.50 13.90
N VAL A 95 -0.31 9.75 12.60
CA VAL A 95 0.95 9.37 11.95
C VAL A 95 2.06 10.27 12.48
N PRO A 96 3.11 9.70 13.08
CA PRO A 96 4.21 10.50 13.57
C PRO A 96 5.02 11.11 12.42
N GLY A 97 5.25 12.42 12.49
CA GLY A 97 6.24 13.14 11.73
C GLY A 97 7.56 13.21 12.49
N THR A 98 8.47 14.05 12.04
CA THR A 98 9.72 14.33 12.75
C THR A 98 9.42 15.12 14.04
N GLY A 99 9.20 14.40 15.13
CA GLY A 99 9.05 14.97 16.48
C GLY A 99 7.61 15.29 16.93
N ARG A 100 6.62 15.30 16.06
CA ARG A 100 5.20 15.55 16.42
C ARG A 100 4.24 14.95 15.41
N ASP A 101 2.93 14.98 15.73
CA ASP A 101 1.82 14.59 14.86
C ASP A 101 0.77 15.70 14.71
N LEU A 102 -0.24 15.50 13.87
CA LEU A 102 -1.32 16.47 13.67
C LEU A 102 -2.22 16.66 14.89
N PHE A 103 -2.34 15.67 15.78
CA PHE A 103 -3.04 15.87 17.08
C PHE A 103 -2.30 16.84 17.98
N GLN A 104 -0.98 16.77 18.01
CA GLN A 104 -0.16 17.70 18.78
C GLN A 104 -0.24 19.11 18.19
N VAL A 105 -0.24 19.27 16.85
CA VAL A 105 -0.51 20.57 16.20
C VAL A 105 -1.85 21.11 16.63
N ARG A 106 -2.90 20.29 16.62
CA ARG A 106 -4.24 20.66 17.08
C ARG A 106 -4.24 21.08 18.57
N GLY A 107 -3.53 20.33 19.42
CA GLY A 107 -3.37 20.65 20.84
C GLY A 107 -2.64 21.97 21.10
N GLN A 108 -1.81 22.41 20.16
CA GLN A 108 -1.08 23.69 20.20
C GLN A 108 -1.86 24.86 19.57
N GLY A 109 -3.13 24.64 19.18
CA GLY A 109 -4.03 25.67 18.67
C GLY A 109 -4.18 25.69 17.14
N GLY A 110 -3.56 24.75 16.40
CA GLY A 110 -3.81 24.57 14.98
C GLY A 110 -5.25 24.10 14.70
N ASP A 111 -5.88 24.62 13.65
CA ASP A 111 -7.24 24.18 13.26
C ASP A 111 -7.15 22.95 12.36
N VAL A 112 -6.99 21.78 13.00
CA VAL A 112 -6.94 20.49 12.29
C VAL A 112 -8.28 19.78 12.43
N ARG A 113 -8.90 19.45 11.28
CA ARG A 113 -10.25 18.87 11.20
C ARG A 113 -10.23 17.49 10.56
N VAL A 114 -10.92 16.54 11.16
CA VAL A 114 -11.20 15.23 10.55
C VAL A 114 -12.38 15.40 9.59
N VAL A 115 -12.19 14.92 8.38
CA VAL A 115 -13.24 14.86 7.34
C VAL A 115 -13.35 13.44 6.80
N TYR A 116 -14.51 13.10 6.24
CA TYR A 116 -14.78 11.78 5.67
C TYR A 116 -14.81 11.80 4.13
N SER A 117 -14.74 12.99 3.56
CA SER A 117 -14.67 13.20 2.12
C SER A 117 -13.84 14.45 1.81
N PRO A 118 -13.06 14.48 0.72
CA PRO A 118 -12.42 15.71 0.26
C PRO A 118 -13.43 16.81 -0.07
N LEU A 119 -14.67 16.47 -0.46
CA LEU A 119 -15.76 17.44 -0.67
C LEU A 119 -16.19 18.13 0.63
N ASP A 120 -16.01 17.52 1.80
CA ASP A 120 -16.29 18.19 3.07
C ASP A 120 -15.29 19.32 3.31
N ALA A 121 -14.01 19.13 2.96
CA ALA A 121 -13.01 20.19 3.01
C ALA A 121 -13.35 21.34 2.06
N LEU A 122 -13.90 21.05 0.89
CA LEU A 122 -14.38 22.10 -0.04
C LEU A 122 -15.56 22.90 0.54
N ARG A 123 -16.51 22.23 1.21
CA ARG A 123 -17.62 22.92 1.93
C ARG A 123 -17.09 23.80 3.05
N ILE A 124 -16.07 23.32 3.78
CA ILE A 124 -15.40 24.11 4.81
C ILE A 124 -14.77 25.37 4.20
N ALA A 125 -14.15 25.27 3.02
CA ALA A 125 -13.60 26.44 2.31
C ALA A 125 -14.66 27.47 1.94
N GLU A 126 -15.82 27.03 1.47
CA GLU A 126 -16.95 27.94 1.17
C GLU A 126 -17.49 28.65 2.40
N GLN A 127 -17.50 27.96 3.54
CA GLN A 127 -18.00 28.51 4.82
C GLN A 127 -16.99 29.42 5.51
N ASN A 128 -15.73 29.43 5.08
CA ASN A 128 -14.64 30.19 5.68
C ASN A 128 -13.83 30.93 4.60
N PRO A 129 -14.44 31.91 3.89
CA PRO A 129 -13.81 32.56 2.73
C PRO A 129 -12.53 33.34 3.06
N ASP A 130 -12.37 33.76 4.32
CA ASP A 130 -11.20 34.51 4.80
C ASP A 130 -10.06 33.63 5.31
N ARG A 131 -10.19 32.31 5.19
CA ARG A 131 -9.21 31.33 5.67
C ARG A 131 -8.78 30.39 4.56
N GLU A 132 -7.54 29.97 4.61
CA GLU A 132 -7.02 28.94 3.74
C GLU A 132 -7.45 27.55 4.22
N VAL A 133 -7.99 26.73 3.33
CA VAL A 133 -8.39 25.35 3.64
C VAL A 133 -7.54 24.40 2.83
N VAL A 134 -6.82 23.53 3.52
CA VAL A 134 -5.95 22.54 2.91
C VAL A 134 -6.49 21.15 3.21
N PHE A 135 -6.64 20.33 2.18
CA PHE A 135 -6.94 18.91 2.35
C PHE A 135 -5.69 18.07 2.08
N PHE A 136 -5.33 17.20 3.01
CA PHE A 136 -4.24 16.24 2.83
C PHE A 136 -4.76 15.02 2.08
N GLY A 137 -4.52 14.99 0.78
CA GLY A 137 -4.95 13.92 -0.13
C GLY A 137 -3.90 12.83 -0.22
N ILE A 138 -4.07 11.80 0.59
CA ILE A 138 -3.27 10.56 0.50
C ILE A 138 -4.08 9.47 -0.20
N GLY A 139 -3.43 8.50 -0.79
CA GLY A 139 -4.13 7.36 -1.35
C GLY A 139 -3.49 6.72 -2.55
N PHE A 140 -4.27 5.83 -3.13
CA PHE A 140 -3.99 5.14 -4.38
C PHE A 140 -4.98 5.56 -5.46
N GLU A 141 -5.03 4.80 -6.55
CA GLU A 141 -5.91 5.01 -7.68
C GLU A 141 -7.41 5.08 -7.31
N THR A 142 -7.80 4.44 -6.23
CA THR A 142 -9.19 4.42 -5.75
C THR A 142 -9.64 5.72 -5.09
N THR A 143 -8.74 6.39 -4.39
CA THR A 143 -9.04 7.62 -3.65
C THR A 143 -8.67 8.88 -4.44
N ALA A 144 -7.91 8.75 -5.52
CA ALA A 144 -7.54 9.86 -6.37
C ALA A 144 -8.73 10.50 -7.12
N PRO A 145 -9.75 9.76 -7.66
CA PRO A 145 -10.88 10.37 -8.35
C PRO A 145 -11.71 11.35 -7.52
N PRO A 146 -12.12 11.06 -6.25
CA PRO A 146 -12.82 12.04 -5.44
C PRO A 146 -11.98 13.27 -5.11
N ASN A 147 -10.64 13.13 -5.00
CA ASN A 147 -9.75 14.27 -4.82
C ASN A 147 -9.68 15.12 -6.10
N ALA A 148 -9.54 14.48 -7.26
CA ALA A 148 -9.61 15.16 -8.56
C ALA A 148 -10.93 15.91 -8.74
N MET A 149 -12.06 15.26 -8.45
CA MET A 149 -13.37 15.86 -8.51
C MET A 149 -13.47 17.10 -7.60
N THR A 150 -12.90 17.05 -6.41
CA THR A 150 -12.93 18.15 -5.45
C THR A 150 -12.16 19.36 -5.98
N VAL A 151 -10.97 19.17 -6.51
CA VAL A 151 -10.16 20.24 -7.13
C VAL A 151 -10.85 20.79 -8.38
N HIS A 152 -11.43 19.92 -9.22
CA HIS A 152 -12.22 20.32 -10.38
C HIS A 152 -13.41 21.22 -9.97
N GLN A 153 -14.15 20.82 -8.92
CA GLN A 153 -15.27 21.63 -8.39
C GLN A 153 -14.80 22.94 -7.77
N ALA A 154 -13.67 22.95 -7.03
CA ALA A 154 -13.10 24.17 -6.48
C ALA A 154 -12.83 25.19 -7.59
N ARG A 155 -12.17 24.79 -8.66
CA ARG A 155 -11.91 25.62 -9.82
C ARG A 155 -13.21 26.07 -10.52
N LYS A 156 -14.12 25.14 -10.81
CA LYS A 156 -15.39 25.43 -11.50
C LYS A 156 -16.25 26.43 -10.75
N ARG A 157 -16.24 26.38 -9.41
CA ARG A 157 -17.02 27.24 -8.52
C ARG A 157 -16.25 28.48 -8.06
N ASN A 158 -15.02 28.70 -8.56
CA ASN A 158 -14.12 29.80 -8.20
C ASN A 158 -13.81 29.89 -6.69
N ILE A 159 -13.71 28.75 -6.02
CA ILE A 159 -13.33 28.65 -4.60
C ILE A 159 -11.80 28.68 -4.53
N ARG A 160 -11.25 29.85 -4.28
CA ARG A 160 -9.80 30.10 -4.38
C ARG A 160 -9.01 29.75 -3.12
N ASN A 161 -9.68 29.67 -1.97
CA ASN A 161 -9.09 29.38 -0.67
C ASN A 161 -9.04 27.89 -0.34
N PHE A 162 -9.24 27.01 -1.32
CA PHE A 162 -9.08 25.56 -1.19
C PHE A 162 -7.81 25.10 -1.90
N SER A 163 -7.02 24.27 -1.25
CA SER A 163 -5.86 23.60 -1.85
C SER A 163 -5.73 22.13 -1.39
N LEU A 164 -5.06 21.35 -2.22
CA LEU A 164 -4.81 19.93 -2.03
C LEU A 164 -3.31 19.70 -1.83
N LEU A 165 -2.93 19.11 -0.69
CA LEU A 165 -1.59 18.56 -0.49
C LEU A 165 -1.61 17.12 -1.02
N VAL A 166 -0.98 16.88 -2.19
CA VAL A 166 -1.10 15.63 -2.94
C VAL A 166 -0.03 14.62 -2.52
N SER A 167 -0.46 13.48 -1.99
CA SER A 167 0.40 12.30 -1.73
C SER A 167 -0.25 11.01 -2.26
N HIS A 168 -0.80 11.08 -3.47
CA HIS A 168 -1.37 9.91 -4.16
C HIS A 168 -0.29 9.17 -4.95
N VAL A 169 -0.32 7.85 -4.85
CA VAL A 169 0.63 6.93 -5.49
C VAL A 169 -0.10 5.87 -6.31
N ARG A 170 0.65 5.16 -7.16
CA ARG A 170 0.15 4.15 -8.12
C ARG A 170 0.76 2.79 -7.82
N VAL A 171 -0.08 1.75 -7.78
CA VAL A 171 0.34 0.38 -7.43
C VAL A 171 1.25 -0.27 -8.47
N PRO A 172 0.98 -0.21 -9.80
CA PRO A 172 1.79 -0.91 -10.78
C PRO A 172 3.29 -0.57 -10.76
N PRO A 173 3.71 0.71 -10.68
CA PRO A 173 5.13 1.06 -10.55
C PRO A 173 5.79 0.55 -9.27
N ALA A 174 5.03 0.43 -8.16
CA ALA A 174 5.55 -0.13 -6.92
C ALA A 174 5.83 -1.63 -7.04
N ILE A 175 4.98 -2.39 -7.73
CA ILE A 175 5.23 -3.79 -8.08
C ILE A 175 6.52 -3.92 -8.89
N ASP A 176 6.70 -3.08 -9.92
CA ASP A 176 7.91 -3.07 -10.75
C ASP A 176 9.18 -2.79 -9.91
N ALA A 177 9.11 -1.82 -8.99
CA ALA A 177 10.23 -1.47 -8.11
C ALA A 177 10.59 -2.61 -7.15
N ILE A 178 9.59 -3.26 -6.52
CA ILE A 178 9.79 -4.41 -5.65
C ILE A 178 10.45 -5.56 -6.41
N MET A 179 9.95 -5.88 -7.59
CA MET A 179 10.46 -6.98 -8.41
C MET A 179 11.88 -6.76 -8.92
N ARG A 180 12.33 -5.51 -9.02
CA ARG A 180 13.72 -5.16 -9.39
C ARG A 180 14.68 -5.26 -8.20
N SER A 181 14.19 -5.33 -6.98
CA SER A 181 15.05 -5.47 -5.80
C SER A 181 15.78 -6.82 -5.84
N PRO A 182 17.11 -6.86 -5.63
CA PRO A 182 17.87 -8.11 -5.55
C PRO A 182 17.47 -8.98 -4.36
N GLU A 183 16.82 -8.41 -3.35
CA GLU A 183 16.33 -9.10 -2.16
C GLU A 183 14.89 -9.61 -2.32
N CYS A 184 14.25 -9.35 -3.47
CA CYS A 184 12.87 -9.74 -3.72
C CYS A 184 12.70 -11.27 -3.73
N ARG A 185 11.76 -11.76 -2.92
CA ARG A 185 11.40 -13.19 -2.84
C ARG A 185 10.04 -13.48 -3.46
N VAL A 186 9.35 -12.47 -3.94
CA VAL A 186 7.97 -12.58 -4.42
C VAL A 186 7.92 -13.33 -5.74
N GLN A 187 7.03 -14.31 -5.83
CA GLN A 187 6.86 -15.18 -6.98
C GLN A 187 5.48 -15.07 -7.63
N GLY A 188 4.55 -14.36 -6.99
CA GLY A 188 3.23 -14.06 -7.53
C GLY A 188 2.54 -12.96 -6.75
N PHE A 189 1.55 -12.29 -7.36
CA PHE A 189 0.85 -11.17 -6.75
C PHE A 189 -0.66 -11.40 -6.66
N LEU A 190 -1.21 -10.95 -5.53
CA LEU A 190 -2.64 -10.70 -5.36
C LEU A 190 -2.86 -9.19 -5.54
N ALA A 191 -3.38 -8.80 -6.70
CA ALA A 191 -3.60 -7.41 -7.04
C ALA A 191 -4.90 -6.88 -6.42
N ALA A 192 -4.87 -5.60 -6.03
CA ALA A 192 -5.97 -4.93 -5.36
C ALA A 192 -7.19 -4.72 -6.28
N GLY A 193 -8.27 -5.46 -6.04
CA GLY A 193 -9.48 -5.39 -6.86
C GLY A 193 -10.08 -3.99 -6.95
N HIS A 194 -10.04 -3.20 -5.87
CA HIS A 194 -10.58 -1.84 -5.89
C HIS A 194 -9.73 -0.88 -6.74
N VAL A 195 -8.42 -1.07 -6.83
CA VAL A 195 -7.54 -0.33 -7.78
C VAL A 195 -7.96 -0.66 -9.21
N CYS A 196 -8.10 -1.95 -9.52
CA CYS A 196 -8.51 -2.41 -10.84
C CYS A 196 -9.95 -2.01 -11.21
N SER A 197 -10.85 -1.80 -10.24
CA SER A 197 -12.20 -1.29 -10.53
C SER A 197 -12.19 0.14 -11.08
N VAL A 198 -11.15 0.92 -10.77
CA VAL A 198 -10.93 2.26 -11.31
C VAL A 198 -10.09 2.23 -12.58
N MET A 199 -8.92 1.61 -12.53
CA MET A 199 -7.92 1.68 -13.60
C MET A 199 -8.02 0.55 -14.63
N GLY A 200 -8.79 -0.50 -14.35
CA GLY A 200 -8.78 -1.71 -15.15
C GLY A 200 -7.53 -2.56 -14.90
N THR A 201 -7.20 -3.42 -15.84
CA THR A 201 -6.09 -4.36 -15.72
C THR A 201 -4.98 -4.15 -16.76
N ALA A 202 -5.07 -3.09 -17.57
CA ALA A 202 -4.22 -2.88 -18.74
C ALA A 202 -2.70 -2.79 -18.44
N GLU A 203 -2.31 -2.32 -17.25
CA GLU A 203 -0.90 -2.18 -16.88
C GLU A 203 -0.27 -3.50 -16.40
N TYR A 204 -1.05 -4.46 -15.91
CA TYR A 204 -0.53 -5.70 -15.32
C TYR A 204 0.05 -6.72 -16.30
N PRO A 205 -0.46 -6.91 -17.55
CA PRO A 205 0.09 -7.89 -18.48
C PRO A 205 1.56 -7.68 -18.80
N GLU A 206 1.98 -6.42 -18.94
CA GLU A 206 3.39 -6.10 -19.19
C GLU A 206 4.26 -6.39 -17.96
N LEU A 207 3.77 -6.11 -16.73
CA LEU A 207 4.46 -6.46 -15.49
C LEU A 207 4.62 -7.97 -15.34
N ALA A 208 3.55 -8.73 -15.54
CA ALA A 208 3.58 -10.19 -15.48
C ALA A 208 4.59 -10.79 -16.45
N ARG A 209 4.60 -10.28 -17.70
CA ARG A 209 5.53 -10.69 -18.75
C ARG A 209 6.98 -10.33 -18.42
N ARG A 210 7.23 -9.10 -17.95
CA ARG A 210 8.58 -8.59 -17.66
C ARG A 210 9.22 -9.33 -16.50
N HIS A 211 8.48 -9.54 -15.44
CA HIS A 211 8.98 -10.16 -14.22
C HIS A 211 8.73 -11.66 -14.14
N GLN A 212 8.08 -12.24 -15.13
CA GLN A 212 7.77 -13.67 -15.18
C GLN A 212 7.03 -14.15 -13.93
N VAL A 213 6.01 -13.40 -13.49
CA VAL A 213 5.19 -13.70 -12.33
C VAL A 213 3.70 -13.65 -12.65
N PRO A 214 2.86 -14.53 -12.10
CA PRO A 214 1.42 -14.42 -12.18
C PRO A 214 0.92 -13.23 -11.33
N ILE A 215 -0.11 -12.54 -11.83
CA ILE A 215 -0.80 -11.47 -11.11
C ILE A 215 -2.29 -11.79 -11.13
N VAL A 216 -2.88 -12.04 -9.97
CA VAL A 216 -4.30 -12.35 -9.86
C VAL A 216 -5.02 -11.22 -9.15
N VAL A 217 -5.96 -10.57 -9.86
CA VAL A 217 -6.82 -9.54 -9.27
C VAL A 217 -7.85 -10.20 -8.37
N THR A 218 -7.91 -9.81 -7.10
CA THR A 218 -8.81 -10.40 -6.13
C THR A 218 -9.53 -9.35 -5.26
N GLY A 219 -10.63 -9.74 -4.66
CA GLY A 219 -11.37 -8.93 -3.69
C GLY A 219 -10.78 -9.01 -2.28
N PHE A 220 -11.64 -8.83 -1.28
CA PHE A 220 -11.24 -8.60 0.11
C PHE A 220 -11.83 -9.60 1.08
N GLU A 221 -12.91 -10.29 0.68
CA GLU A 221 -13.52 -11.30 1.51
C GLU A 221 -12.65 -12.56 1.58
N PRO A 222 -12.76 -13.39 2.63
CA PRO A 222 -11.93 -14.58 2.78
C PRO A 222 -11.93 -15.50 1.56
N LEU A 223 -13.08 -15.74 0.93
CA LEU A 223 -13.16 -16.58 -0.26
C LEU A 223 -12.54 -15.93 -1.49
N ASP A 224 -12.62 -14.59 -1.63
CA ASP A 224 -11.92 -13.88 -2.71
C ASP A 224 -10.41 -14.08 -2.63
N ILE A 225 -9.87 -13.95 -1.41
CA ILE A 225 -8.44 -14.08 -1.14
C ILE A 225 -7.99 -15.52 -1.39
N LEU A 226 -8.71 -16.51 -0.85
CA LEU A 226 -8.40 -17.92 -1.06
C LEU A 226 -8.46 -18.32 -2.53
N GLU A 227 -9.47 -17.84 -3.28
CA GLU A 227 -9.56 -18.06 -4.73
C GLU A 227 -8.40 -17.39 -5.47
N GLY A 228 -7.99 -16.18 -5.07
CA GLY A 228 -6.81 -15.51 -5.59
C GLY A 228 -5.53 -16.33 -5.36
N VAL A 229 -5.31 -16.81 -4.13
CA VAL A 229 -4.18 -17.69 -3.78
C VAL A 229 -4.21 -18.96 -4.63
N ARG A 230 -5.35 -19.63 -4.69
CA ARG A 230 -5.53 -20.86 -5.48
C ARG A 230 -5.12 -20.68 -6.95
N ARG A 231 -5.62 -19.62 -7.61
CA ARG A 231 -5.28 -19.33 -9.01
C ARG A 231 -3.82 -18.98 -9.17
N THR A 232 -3.25 -18.20 -8.27
CA THR A 232 -1.83 -17.85 -8.32
C THR A 232 -0.95 -19.08 -8.19
N VAL A 233 -1.23 -19.96 -7.21
CA VAL A 233 -0.51 -21.23 -7.02
C VAL A 233 -0.65 -22.13 -8.23
N LEU A 234 -1.87 -22.26 -8.78
CA LEU A 234 -2.11 -23.08 -9.96
C LEU A 234 -1.30 -22.64 -11.19
N GLN A 235 -1.21 -21.32 -11.44
CA GLN A 235 -0.35 -20.77 -12.47
C GLN A 235 1.13 -21.08 -12.21
N LEU A 236 1.59 -20.88 -10.96
CA LEU A 236 2.96 -21.14 -10.57
C LEU A 236 3.37 -22.60 -10.79
N GLU A 237 2.52 -23.56 -10.40
CA GLU A 237 2.75 -24.98 -10.57
C GLU A 237 2.74 -25.42 -12.05
N ARG A 238 1.94 -24.75 -12.89
CA ARG A 238 1.89 -24.97 -14.33
C ARG A 238 2.97 -24.23 -15.13
N GLY A 239 3.77 -23.39 -14.46
CA GLY A 239 4.73 -22.53 -15.16
C GLY A 239 4.11 -21.38 -15.95
N GLU A 240 2.83 -21.07 -15.71
CA GLU A 240 2.10 -19.97 -16.33
C GLU A 240 2.42 -18.64 -15.62
N ARG A 241 2.38 -17.53 -16.36
CA ARG A 241 2.75 -16.20 -15.87
C ARG A 241 1.85 -15.15 -16.52
N THR A 242 0.56 -15.22 -16.19
CA THR A 242 -0.48 -14.40 -16.81
C THR A 242 -1.22 -13.56 -15.78
N VAL A 243 -2.04 -12.64 -16.28
CA VAL A 243 -2.96 -11.86 -15.43
C VAL A 243 -4.33 -12.52 -15.44
N GLU A 244 -4.86 -12.83 -14.27
CA GLU A 244 -6.23 -13.30 -14.12
C GLU A 244 -7.06 -12.34 -13.28
N ASN A 245 -8.35 -12.21 -13.63
CA ASN A 245 -9.32 -11.47 -12.84
C ASN A 245 -10.23 -12.45 -12.09
N ALA A 246 -9.97 -12.62 -10.79
CA ALA A 246 -10.82 -13.39 -9.88
C ALA A 246 -11.93 -12.53 -9.22
N TYR A 247 -11.98 -11.22 -9.50
CA TYR A 247 -12.93 -10.27 -8.92
C TYR A 247 -13.89 -9.68 -9.96
N GLN A 248 -14.39 -10.53 -10.85
CA GLN A 248 -15.21 -10.14 -12.02
C GLN A 248 -16.50 -9.40 -11.66
N ARG A 249 -17.03 -9.57 -10.43
CA ARG A 249 -18.23 -8.84 -9.99
C ARG A 249 -18.02 -7.32 -9.83
N ALA A 250 -16.77 -6.85 -9.76
CA ALA A 250 -16.43 -5.45 -9.54
C ALA A 250 -15.37 -4.89 -10.49
N VAL A 251 -14.67 -5.76 -11.23
CA VAL A 251 -13.55 -5.37 -12.08
C VAL A 251 -13.81 -5.77 -13.52
N THR A 252 -13.71 -4.80 -14.41
CA THR A 252 -13.63 -5.00 -15.86
C THR A 252 -12.21 -4.70 -16.37
N ALA A 253 -11.89 -5.13 -17.57
CA ALA A 253 -10.56 -4.88 -18.15
C ALA A 253 -10.27 -3.38 -18.31
N GLU A 254 -11.29 -2.59 -18.65
CA GLU A 254 -11.20 -1.15 -18.91
C GLU A 254 -11.27 -0.30 -17.61
N GLY A 255 -11.77 -0.86 -16.51
CA GLY A 255 -12.02 -0.13 -15.27
C GLY A 255 -13.17 0.89 -15.41
N ASN A 256 -13.00 2.07 -14.83
CA ASN A 256 -13.99 3.16 -14.88
C ASN A 256 -13.49 4.33 -15.74
N PRO A 257 -13.93 4.45 -17.00
CA PRO A 257 -13.45 5.49 -17.92
C PRO A 257 -13.75 6.91 -17.42
N ALA A 258 -14.87 7.13 -16.73
CA ALA A 258 -15.22 8.45 -16.21
C ALA A 258 -14.26 8.89 -15.09
N ALA A 259 -13.90 7.98 -14.19
CA ALA A 259 -12.91 8.23 -13.15
C ALA A 259 -11.52 8.48 -13.75
N GLN A 260 -11.11 7.68 -14.73
CA GLN A 260 -9.83 7.84 -15.44
C GLN A 260 -9.76 9.19 -16.18
N ALA A 261 -10.83 9.60 -16.84
CA ALA A 261 -10.92 10.91 -17.50
C ALA A 261 -10.78 12.06 -16.50
N MET A 262 -11.42 11.94 -15.32
CA MET A 262 -11.30 12.94 -14.25
C MET A 262 -9.85 13.01 -13.71
N LEU A 263 -9.20 11.86 -13.54
CA LEU A 263 -7.78 11.83 -13.12
C LEU A 263 -6.89 12.52 -14.14
N SER A 264 -7.07 12.22 -15.43
CA SER A 264 -6.25 12.79 -16.53
C SER A 264 -6.49 14.29 -16.74
N ASP A 265 -7.67 14.83 -16.39
CA ASP A 265 -7.91 16.28 -16.45
C ASP A 265 -7.19 17.02 -15.31
N VAL A 266 -7.19 16.45 -14.12
CA VAL A 266 -6.75 17.16 -12.90
C VAL A 266 -5.30 16.86 -12.56
N PHE A 267 -4.86 15.63 -12.74
CA PHE A 267 -3.52 15.19 -12.38
C PHE A 267 -2.65 14.87 -13.59
N GLU A 268 -1.37 14.94 -13.38
CA GLU A 268 -0.35 14.37 -14.27
C GLU A 268 0.52 13.38 -13.49
N VAL A 269 1.03 12.38 -14.17
CA VAL A 269 1.91 11.37 -13.58
C VAL A 269 3.23 12.02 -13.18
N ALA A 270 3.76 11.62 -12.04
CA ALA A 270 5.00 12.14 -11.48
C ALA A 270 5.73 11.07 -10.66
N ASP A 271 7.03 11.27 -10.51
CA ASP A 271 7.84 10.53 -9.56
C ASP A 271 7.35 10.82 -8.14
N ARG A 272 7.24 9.78 -7.32
CA ARG A 272 6.84 9.93 -5.92
C ARG A 272 7.74 9.11 -5.00
N ALA A 273 8.05 9.70 -3.86
CA ALA A 273 8.67 8.98 -2.78
C ALA A 273 7.63 8.06 -2.10
N TRP A 274 8.05 6.84 -1.79
CA TRP A 274 7.29 5.87 -1.03
C TRP A 274 8.03 5.59 0.26
N ARG A 275 7.32 5.62 1.38
CA ARG A 275 7.93 5.39 2.69
C ARG A 275 8.62 4.03 2.72
N GLY A 276 9.92 4.04 3.07
CA GLY A 276 10.74 2.85 3.17
C GLY A 276 11.18 2.20 1.85
N ILE A 277 10.76 2.73 0.70
CA ILE A 277 11.19 2.22 -0.63
C ILE A 277 12.05 3.24 -1.35
N GLY A 278 11.76 4.55 -1.17
CA GLY A 278 12.43 5.64 -1.87
C GLY A 278 11.60 6.20 -3.02
N VAL A 279 12.25 6.96 -3.89
CA VAL A 279 11.61 7.56 -5.06
C VAL A 279 11.43 6.52 -6.16
N ILE A 280 10.20 6.33 -6.60
CA ILE A 280 9.85 5.45 -7.70
C ILE A 280 9.40 6.31 -8.88
N PRO A 281 10.01 6.17 -10.07
CA PRO A 281 9.60 6.90 -11.26
C PRO A 281 8.14 6.61 -11.65
N ASP A 282 7.42 7.64 -12.11
CA ASP A 282 6.05 7.56 -12.61
C ASP A 282 5.05 6.90 -11.63
N SER A 283 5.35 6.92 -10.33
CA SER A 283 4.63 6.15 -9.31
C SER A 283 3.53 6.91 -8.59
N GLY A 284 3.18 8.09 -9.03
CA GLY A 284 2.06 8.82 -8.43
C GLY A 284 1.64 10.02 -9.26
N TRP A 285 0.99 10.96 -8.61
CA TRP A 285 0.40 12.13 -9.26
C TRP A 285 0.79 13.43 -8.59
N ARG A 286 0.81 14.49 -9.41
CA ARG A 286 0.79 15.88 -9.00
C ARG A 286 -0.35 16.60 -9.73
N LEU A 287 -0.77 17.75 -9.25
CA LEU A 287 -1.74 18.56 -9.97
C LEU A 287 -1.16 19.03 -11.30
N SER A 288 -1.95 18.95 -12.36
CA SER A 288 -1.57 19.49 -13.66
C SER A 288 -1.46 21.01 -13.60
N ALA A 289 -0.69 21.61 -14.52
CA ALA A 289 -0.47 23.05 -14.58
C ALA A 289 -1.80 23.86 -14.55
N ARG A 290 -2.87 23.31 -15.09
CA ARG A 290 -4.21 23.91 -15.08
C ARG A 290 -4.76 24.13 -13.67
N TYR A 291 -4.37 23.32 -12.70
CA TYR A 291 -4.88 23.31 -11.32
C TYR A 291 -3.83 23.76 -10.30
N ARG A 292 -2.71 24.31 -10.75
CA ARG A 292 -1.57 24.73 -9.91
C ARG A 292 -1.97 25.67 -8.75
N ASP A 293 -2.97 26.53 -8.95
CA ASP A 293 -3.46 27.45 -7.90
C ASP A 293 -4.09 26.72 -6.70
N HIS A 294 -4.44 25.44 -6.88
CA HIS A 294 -4.96 24.57 -5.83
C HIS A 294 -3.90 23.62 -5.26
N ASP A 295 -2.62 23.76 -5.64
CA ASP A 295 -1.52 22.96 -5.12
C ASP A 295 -1.00 23.56 -3.81
N ALA A 296 -1.14 22.80 -2.73
CA ALA A 296 -0.71 23.26 -1.41
C ALA A 296 0.82 23.37 -1.29
N GLU A 297 1.59 22.51 -1.94
CA GLU A 297 3.06 22.58 -1.91
C GLU A 297 3.52 23.92 -2.54
N HIS A 298 2.96 24.26 -3.69
CA HIS A 298 3.23 25.53 -4.36
C HIS A 298 2.72 26.74 -3.56
N ARG A 299 1.51 26.66 -3.02
CA ARG A 299 0.86 27.78 -2.31
C ARG A 299 1.53 28.14 -1.00
N PHE A 300 2.03 27.15 -0.28
CA PHE A 300 2.66 27.31 1.03
C PHE A 300 4.18 27.29 0.99
N SER A 301 4.80 27.03 -0.17
CA SER A 301 6.26 26.97 -0.35
C SER A 301 6.94 26.05 0.68
N VAL A 302 6.41 24.84 0.84
CA VAL A 302 6.92 23.85 1.80
C VAL A 302 7.86 22.87 1.12
N GLU A 303 9.01 23.35 0.67
CA GLU A 303 10.05 22.55 0.04
C GLU A 303 11.26 22.35 0.99
N GLY A 304 12.00 21.25 0.81
CA GLY A 304 13.29 21.06 1.47
C GLY A 304 13.23 20.83 2.98
N ILE A 305 12.16 20.22 3.50
CA ILE A 305 12.02 19.86 4.92
C ILE A 305 12.97 18.70 5.25
N ASP A 306 13.85 18.90 6.22
CA ASP A 306 14.74 17.84 6.73
C ASP A 306 13.90 16.85 7.58
N THR A 307 13.90 15.59 7.17
CA THR A 307 13.10 14.52 7.79
C THR A 307 13.99 13.42 8.34
N ARG A 308 13.61 12.85 9.49
CA ARG A 308 14.34 11.74 10.11
C ARG A 308 13.39 10.64 10.53
N GLU A 309 13.44 9.52 9.83
CA GLU A 309 12.75 8.30 10.27
C GLU A 309 13.35 7.81 11.60
N PRO A 310 12.52 7.37 12.56
CA PRO A 310 13.03 6.70 13.75
C PRO A 310 13.87 5.48 13.40
N ALA A 311 15.10 5.41 13.90
CA ALA A 311 16.05 4.32 13.57
C ALA A 311 15.52 2.92 13.96
N GLU A 312 14.67 2.88 14.98
CA GLU A 312 14.04 1.65 15.49
C GLU A 312 12.88 1.16 14.62
N CYS A 313 12.36 2.01 13.72
CA CYS A 313 11.21 1.68 12.89
C CYS A 313 11.65 0.94 11.62
N ARG A 314 11.33 -0.34 11.52
CA ARG A 314 11.62 -1.19 10.35
C ARG A 314 10.44 -1.33 9.39
N SER A 315 9.53 -0.35 9.37
CA SER A 315 8.33 -0.40 8.51
C SER A 315 8.66 -0.47 7.02
N GLY A 316 9.78 0.12 6.59
CA GLY A 316 10.24 0.02 5.20
C GLY A 316 10.55 -1.41 4.77
N GLU A 317 11.18 -2.21 5.62
CA GLU A 317 11.45 -3.62 5.35
C GLU A 317 10.16 -4.45 5.35
N VAL A 318 9.21 -4.10 6.22
CA VAL A 318 7.88 -4.75 6.24
C VAL A 318 7.14 -4.49 4.93
N LEU A 319 7.12 -3.25 4.45
CA LEU A 319 6.44 -2.86 3.20
C LEU A 319 7.08 -3.49 1.95
N GLN A 320 8.37 -3.82 2.01
CA GLN A 320 9.08 -4.53 0.95
C GLN A 320 8.98 -6.06 1.06
N GLY A 321 8.35 -6.58 2.12
CA GLY A 321 8.24 -8.01 2.37
C GLY A 321 9.53 -8.69 2.84
N LEU A 322 10.49 -7.92 3.32
CA LEU A 322 11.78 -8.41 3.83
C LEU A 322 11.71 -8.83 5.31
N LEU A 323 10.71 -8.30 6.04
CA LEU A 323 10.51 -8.52 7.46
C LEU A 323 9.02 -8.70 7.77
N LYS A 324 8.66 -9.64 8.64
CA LYS A 324 7.32 -9.71 9.21
C LYS A 324 7.19 -8.74 10.40
N PRO A 325 6.00 -8.15 10.64
CA PRO A 325 5.83 -7.19 11.75
C PRO A 325 6.30 -7.68 13.12
N ASN A 326 6.01 -8.93 13.45
CA ASN A 326 6.39 -9.56 14.73
C ASN A 326 7.88 -9.92 14.86
N GLU A 327 8.65 -9.78 13.79
CA GLU A 327 10.11 -9.92 13.80
C GLU A 327 10.83 -8.60 14.11
N CYS A 328 10.11 -7.47 14.08
CA CYS A 328 10.63 -6.17 14.44
C CYS A 328 10.81 -6.07 15.97
N GLU A 329 12.00 -5.68 16.44
CA GLU A 329 12.33 -5.61 17.88
C GLU A 329 11.44 -4.62 18.66
N ALA A 330 11.04 -3.53 18.01
CA ALA A 330 10.15 -2.54 18.60
C ALA A 330 8.68 -2.99 18.68
N PHE A 331 8.29 -4.04 17.93
CA PHE A 331 6.90 -4.47 17.82
C PHE A 331 6.32 -4.91 19.16
N GLY A 332 5.20 -4.31 19.54
CA GLY A 332 4.47 -4.66 20.78
C GLY A 332 5.18 -4.23 22.07
N THR A 333 6.34 -3.60 21.97
CA THR A 333 7.12 -3.06 23.11
C THR A 333 7.10 -1.53 23.07
N THR A 334 8.07 -0.89 22.43
CA THR A 334 8.13 0.57 22.25
C THR A 334 7.20 1.05 21.12
N CYS A 335 6.88 0.19 20.15
CA CYS A 335 5.99 0.49 19.04
C CYS A 335 4.63 -0.22 19.20
N THR A 336 3.58 0.54 19.49
CA THR A 336 2.20 0.07 19.67
C THR A 336 1.22 1.01 18.97
N PRO A 337 -0.06 0.65 18.75
CA PRO A 337 -1.05 1.57 18.20
C PRO A 337 -1.29 2.83 19.03
N ARG A 338 -0.92 2.82 20.34
CA ARG A 338 -0.99 4.00 21.21
C ARG A 338 0.25 4.89 21.13
N SER A 339 1.38 4.29 20.78
CA SER A 339 2.67 4.96 20.62
C SER A 339 3.36 4.42 19.35
N PRO A 340 2.85 4.75 18.16
CA PRO A 340 3.41 4.24 16.92
C PRO A 340 4.75 4.92 16.60
N LEU A 341 5.77 4.13 16.25
CA LEU A 341 7.03 4.65 15.71
C LEU A 341 6.94 4.92 14.21
N GLY A 342 6.05 4.23 13.51
CA GLY A 342 5.84 4.39 12.07
C GLY A 342 4.39 4.21 11.65
N ALA A 343 4.09 4.63 10.43
CA ALA A 343 2.74 4.69 9.87
C ALA A 343 2.06 3.32 9.78
N THR A 344 2.81 2.23 9.59
CA THR A 344 2.28 0.86 9.52
C THR A 344 1.63 0.36 10.83
N MET A 345 1.90 1.03 11.96
CA MET A 345 1.29 0.75 13.25
C MET A 345 0.05 1.62 13.54
N VAL A 346 -0.26 2.60 12.67
CA VAL A 346 -1.35 3.56 12.87
C VAL A 346 -2.66 3.06 12.29
N SER A 347 -2.67 2.75 11.00
CA SER A 347 -3.88 2.31 10.30
C SER A 347 -4.13 0.82 10.52
N SER A 348 -5.40 0.43 10.66
CA SER A 348 -5.81 -0.97 10.72
C SER A 348 -5.51 -1.78 9.45
N GLU A 349 -5.24 -1.09 8.33
CA GLU A 349 -4.78 -1.66 7.07
C GLU A 349 -3.26 -1.82 7.01
N GLY A 350 -2.54 -1.26 7.97
CA GLY A 350 -1.09 -1.44 8.08
C GLY A 350 -0.74 -2.80 8.65
N ALA A 351 0.25 -3.46 8.06
CA ALA A 351 0.64 -4.81 8.48
C ALA A 351 1.01 -4.88 9.98
N CYS A 352 1.75 -3.89 10.51
CA CYS A 352 2.11 -3.86 11.93
C CYS A 352 0.87 -3.76 12.83
N ALA A 353 -0.08 -2.87 12.50
CA ALA A 353 -1.31 -2.72 13.29
C ALA A 353 -2.20 -3.96 13.21
N ALA A 354 -2.35 -4.56 12.02
CA ALA A 354 -3.11 -5.79 11.83
C ALA A 354 -2.52 -6.95 12.65
N TYR A 355 -1.21 -7.15 12.59
CA TYR A 355 -0.54 -8.15 13.43
C TYR A 355 -0.71 -7.87 14.93
N TYR A 356 -0.59 -6.63 15.35
CA TYR A 356 -0.76 -6.26 16.76
C TYR A 356 -2.18 -6.56 17.25
N LEU A 357 -3.20 -6.30 16.44
CA LEU A 357 -4.60 -6.47 16.81
C LEU A 357 -5.02 -7.95 16.83
N TYR A 358 -4.55 -8.76 15.87
CA TYR A 358 -5.08 -10.09 15.63
C TYR A 358 -4.08 -11.23 15.88
N ARG A 359 -2.75 -10.95 15.98
CA ARG A 359 -1.69 -11.95 16.22
C ARG A 359 -1.03 -11.82 17.60
N ARG A 360 -1.41 -10.83 18.39
CA ARG A 360 -0.83 -10.61 19.71
C ARG A 360 -1.03 -11.78 20.68
N LEU A 361 -2.13 -12.52 20.50
CA LEU A 361 -2.46 -13.67 21.37
C LEU A 361 -1.64 -14.90 21.05
N ASP A 362 -1.08 -15.01 19.84
CA ASP A 362 -0.21 -16.12 19.42
C ASP A 362 1.23 -15.94 19.92
N ALA A 363 1.62 -14.75 20.33
CA ALA A 363 2.86 -14.46 21.00
C ALA A 363 2.75 -14.93 22.47
N GLY A 364 2.95 -16.21 22.69
CA GLY A 364 3.19 -16.75 24.01
C GLY A 364 4.23 -15.90 24.73
N THR A 365 3.97 -15.63 26.00
CA THR A 365 4.76 -14.91 27.01
C THR A 365 6.10 -14.33 26.56
N PRO A 366 6.43 -13.05 26.79
CA PRO A 366 7.72 -12.48 26.42
C PRO A 366 8.87 -13.31 27.03
N GLY A 367 9.62 -14.04 26.23
CA GLY A 367 10.76 -14.84 26.68
C GLY A 367 11.05 -16.12 25.91
N GLN A 368 10.20 -16.56 24.98
CA GLN A 368 10.52 -17.75 24.16
C GLN A 368 10.66 -17.37 22.69
N ARG A 369 11.79 -16.75 22.38
CA ARG A 369 12.33 -16.68 21.02
C ARG A 369 13.16 -17.93 20.77
N PRO A 370 12.92 -18.70 19.70
CA PRO A 370 13.93 -19.66 19.25
C PRO A 370 15.16 -18.87 18.79
N PRO A 371 16.39 -19.32 19.15
CA PRO A 371 17.60 -18.60 18.78
C PRO A 371 17.75 -18.55 17.25
N ALA A 372 18.21 -17.41 16.75
CA ALA A 372 18.47 -17.11 15.33
C ALA A 372 19.58 -17.98 14.67
N SER A 373 19.97 -19.08 15.26
CA SER A 373 21.11 -19.91 14.87
C SER A 373 20.73 -21.29 14.31
N ALA A 374 19.76 -21.36 13.41
CA ALA A 374 19.50 -22.60 12.65
C ALA A 374 19.17 -22.33 11.17
N ARG A 375 19.84 -21.35 10.57
CA ARG A 375 19.94 -21.28 9.11
C ARG A 375 21.33 -21.77 8.70
N THR A 376 21.51 -23.08 8.70
CA THR A 376 22.68 -23.72 8.09
C THR A 376 22.61 -23.51 6.58
N ALA A 377 23.61 -22.81 6.09
CA ALA A 377 23.97 -22.77 4.69
C ALA A 377 24.12 -24.21 4.17
N SER A 378 23.26 -24.65 3.28
CA SER A 378 23.45 -25.86 2.50
C SER A 378 23.42 -25.51 1.02
N GLY A 379 24.57 -25.70 0.39
CA GLY A 379 24.65 -25.85 -1.05
C GLY A 379 25.27 -24.71 -1.84
N THR A 380 26.58 -24.51 -1.74
CA THR A 380 27.38 -23.94 -2.82
C THR A 380 27.29 -24.84 -4.05
N PRO A 381 26.91 -24.37 -5.25
CA PRO A 381 27.14 -25.12 -6.47
C PRO A 381 28.61 -25.03 -6.85
N SER A 382 29.27 -26.19 -7.02
CA SER A 382 30.62 -26.31 -7.56
C SER A 382 30.72 -25.73 -8.96
N PRO A 383 31.84 -25.08 -9.30
CA PRO A 383 32.06 -24.58 -10.65
C PRO A 383 32.31 -25.74 -11.62
N VAL A 384 31.55 -25.81 -12.67
CA VAL A 384 31.80 -26.67 -13.83
C VAL A 384 32.95 -26.03 -14.61
N THR A 385 34.13 -26.68 -14.53
CA THR A 385 35.26 -26.41 -15.41
C THR A 385 34.93 -26.83 -16.83
N ALA A 386 34.74 -25.89 -17.72
CA ALA A 386 34.75 -26.17 -19.15
C ALA A 386 36.18 -26.20 -19.65
N SER A 387 36.64 -27.39 -20.01
CA SER A 387 37.88 -27.62 -20.71
C SER A 387 37.73 -27.12 -22.16
N LEU A 388 38.54 -26.15 -22.51
CA LEU A 388 38.77 -25.75 -23.90
C LEU A 388 39.84 -26.71 -24.48
N GLU A 389 39.44 -27.66 -25.30
CA GLU A 389 40.36 -28.32 -26.24
C GLU A 389 40.15 -27.72 -27.60
N GLY A 390 41.23 -27.12 -28.10
CA GLY A 390 41.29 -26.61 -29.47
C GLY A 390 41.65 -27.70 -30.43
N SER A 391 41.23 -27.53 -31.65
CA SER A 391 42.02 -28.00 -32.83
C SER A 391 41.56 -27.35 -34.12
N PRO A 392 42.41 -27.29 -35.12
CA PRO A 392 42.44 -26.19 -36.07
C PRO A 392 42.00 -26.56 -37.50
N LEU A 393 41.77 -25.51 -38.31
CA LEU A 393 41.96 -25.38 -39.74
C LEU A 393 41.41 -26.46 -40.68
N ALA A 394 40.43 -26.11 -41.52
CA ALA A 394 40.54 -26.06 -42.96
C ALA A 394 39.44 -25.17 -43.52
#